data_79ebdee47bcf078e03da1433ce074dec
#
_entry.id   79ebdee47bcf078e03da1433ce074dec
#
_cell.length_a   1.000
_cell.length_b   1.000
_cell.length_c   1.000
_cell.angle_alpha   90.00
_cell.angle_beta   90.00
_cell.angle_gamma   90.00
#
_symmetry.space_group_name_H-M   'P 1'
#
loop_
_entity.id
_entity.type
_entity.pdbx_description
1 polymer ?
#
loop_
_entity_poly.entity_id
_entity_poly.type
_entity_poly.pdbx_seq_one_letter_code
_entity_poly.pdbx_strand_id
1 'polypeptide(L)'
;GAGSISEINLRERDITNMRMALRTNAATYLVADIDRGGVFASVYGSIALLSEEERKLIKGIIINKFRGDISLFNEGRKIIHDLTGIPVVGVIPYFKDIYIEEEDSVSLETKNTKAGSGKINVAIVLLKRLSNFTDFSTLERDERFHAYYTNNVEEIGKADIIILPGTKNTISDLRNIRENGIAEAVIRAHKEGKKVIGICGGYQMMGARIEDPDQIEGDMTAIPGL
;
A
#
# COMPACT_ATOMS: atom_id res chain seq x y z
N GLY A 1 2.68 13.48 2.97
CA GLY A 1 1.65 13.34 3.90
C GLY A 1 0.27 13.21 3.31
N ALA A 2 -0.42 12.18 3.74
CA ALA A 2 -1.80 11.90 3.32
C ALA A 2 -2.85 12.42 4.32
N GLY A 3 -2.49 13.40 5.17
CA GLY A 3 -3.38 13.96 6.18
C GLY A 3 -4.50 14.82 5.61
N SER A 4 -5.54 15.03 6.40
CA SER A 4 -6.65 15.91 6.07
C SER A 4 -6.25 17.38 6.22
N ILE A 5 -6.83 18.26 5.39
CA ILE A 5 -6.70 19.72 5.54
C ILE A 5 -7.26 20.25 6.87
N SER A 6 -8.07 19.44 7.55
CA SER A 6 -8.70 19.78 8.85
C SER A 6 -7.88 19.34 10.06
N GLU A 7 -6.71 18.76 9.89
CA GLU A 7 -5.77 18.44 10.98
C GLU A 7 -5.01 19.69 11.43
N ILE A 8 -5.71 20.59 12.12
CA ILE A 8 -5.18 21.90 12.53
C ILE A 8 -3.98 21.83 13.46
N ASN A 9 -3.84 20.75 14.24
CA ASN A 9 -2.69 20.48 15.10
C ASN A 9 -1.40 20.19 14.31
N LEU A 10 -1.49 19.82 13.03
CA LEU A 10 -0.37 19.57 12.14
C LEU A 10 -0.12 20.69 11.12
N ARG A 11 -0.94 21.72 11.12
CA ARG A 11 -0.95 22.78 10.11
C ARG A 11 0.42 23.45 9.90
N GLU A 12 1.14 23.73 10.98
CA GLU A 12 2.47 24.36 10.89
C GLU A 12 3.53 23.47 10.23
N ARG A 13 3.31 22.15 10.27
CA ARG A 13 4.19 21.13 9.67
C ARG A 13 3.65 20.56 8.36
N ASP A 14 2.50 21.06 7.90
CA ASP A 14 1.93 20.65 6.61
C ASP A 14 2.84 21.09 5.46
N ILE A 15 3.31 20.15 4.67
CA ILE A 15 4.15 20.37 3.48
C ILE A 15 3.46 19.91 2.20
N THR A 16 2.23 19.45 2.26
CA THR A 16 1.55 18.75 1.16
C THR A 16 0.20 19.33 0.76
N ASN A 17 -0.59 19.79 1.73
CA ASN A 17 -1.97 20.22 1.49
C ASN A 17 -2.06 21.74 1.23
N MET A 18 -2.78 22.48 2.07
CA MET A 18 -3.08 23.88 1.83
C MET A 18 -1.86 24.79 1.81
N ARG A 19 -0.79 24.45 2.54
CA ARG A 19 0.47 25.21 2.49
C ARG A 19 1.14 25.16 1.11
N MET A 20 1.10 24.00 0.45
CA MET A 20 1.58 23.86 -0.92
C MET A 20 0.65 24.60 -1.89
N ALA A 21 -0.66 24.45 -1.71
CA ALA A 21 -1.66 25.16 -2.52
C ALA A 21 -1.48 26.69 -2.47
N LEU A 22 -1.27 27.26 -1.28
CA LEU A 22 -0.97 28.68 -1.11
C LEU A 22 0.33 29.08 -1.81
N ARG A 23 1.41 28.30 -1.65
CA ARG A 23 2.72 28.61 -2.23
C ARG A 23 2.70 28.62 -3.75
N THR A 24 1.89 27.76 -4.37
CA THR A 24 1.79 27.62 -5.83
C THR A 24 0.59 28.33 -6.42
N ASN A 25 -0.25 28.96 -5.59
CA ASN A 25 -1.56 29.52 -5.97
C ASN A 25 -2.41 28.51 -6.77
N ALA A 26 -2.45 27.27 -6.30
CA ALA A 26 -3.09 26.17 -7.01
C ALA A 26 -4.61 26.19 -6.84
N ALA A 27 -5.33 25.94 -7.93
CA ALA A 27 -6.76 25.59 -7.86
C ALA A 27 -6.89 24.23 -7.13
N THR A 28 -7.60 24.22 -6.02
CA THR A 28 -7.71 23.07 -5.13
C THR A 28 -9.13 22.50 -5.16
N TYR A 29 -9.25 21.18 -5.14
CA TYR A 29 -10.52 20.47 -5.03
C TYR A 29 -10.53 19.63 -3.76
N LEU A 30 -11.58 19.78 -2.94
CA LEU A 30 -11.78 18.96 -1.74
C LEU A 30 -12.47 17.66 -2.12
N VAL A 31 -11.85 16.51 -1.84
CA VAL A 31 -12.46 15.19 -2.02
C VAL A 31 -13.00 14.69 -0.68
N ALA A 32 -14.28 14.38 -0.61
CA ALA A 32 -14.96 13.92 0.59
C ALA A 32 -15.53 12.50 0.40
N ASP A 33 -15.27 11.62 1.36
CA ASP A 33 -15.74 10.23 1.37
C ASP A 33 -17.13 10.17 2.02
N ILE A 34 -18.17 9.82 1.22
CA ILE A 34 -19.54 9.71 1.72
C ILE A 34 -19.84 8.34 2.36
N ASP A 35 -19.05 7.31 2.05
CA ASP A 35 -19.30 5.95 2.50
C ASP A 35 -19.19 5.79 4.03
N ARG A 36 -18.42 6.64 4.68
CA ARG A 36 -18.28 6.68 6.14
C ARG A 36 -19.40 7.36 6.88
N GLY A 37 -20.32 8.00 6.15
CA GLY A 37 -21.38 8.84 6.72
C GLY A 37 -20.89 10.22 7.18
N GLY A 38 -21.83 11.13 7.48
CA GLY A 38 -21.53 12.46 8.00
C GLY A 38 -20.84 13.41 7.03
N VAL A 39 -20.91 13.19 5.71
CA VAL A 39 -20.19 13.96 4.69
C VAL A 39 -20.49 15.46 4.75
N PHE A 40 -21.73 15.87 5.05
CA PHE A 40 -22.10 17.28 5.18
C PHE A 40 -21.31 17.97 6.30
N ALA A 41 -21.26 17.34 7.48
CA ALA A 41 -20.52 17.86 8.62
C ALA A 41 -19.01 17.89 8.35
N SER A 42 -18.49 16.83 7.74
CA SER A 42 -17.06 16.70 7.39
C SER A 42 -16.64 17.79 6.39
N VAL A 43 -17.41 18.01 5.33
CA VAL A 43 -17.12 19.02 4.31
C VAL A 43 -17.23 20.43 4.91
N TYR A 44 -18.33 20.72 5.60
CA TYR A 44 -18.53 22.02 6.22
C TYR A 44 -17.45 22.33 7.25
N GLY A 45 -17.15 21.39 8.15
CA GLY A 45 -16.11 21.54 9.16
C GLY A 45 -14.72 21.75 8.56
N SER A 46 -14.39 21.00 7.54
CA SER A 46 -13.10 21.15 6.84
C SER A 46 -12.96 22.55 6.23
N ILE A 47 -13.99 23.06 5.54
CA ILE A 47 -13.99 24.40 4.94
C ILE A 47 -13.98 25.49 6.01
N ALA A 48 -14.76 25.33 7.10
CA ALA A 48 -14.83 26.29 8.19
C ALA A 48 -13.51 26.50 8.94
N LEU A 49 -12.69 25.45 9.00
CA LEU A 49 -11.36 25.49 9.64
C LEU A 49 -10.28 26.15 8.78
N LEU A 50 -10.50 26.36 7.48
CA LEU A 50 -9.56 27.02 6.60
C LEU A 50 -9.54 28.54 6.84
N SER A 51 -8.36 29.15 6.66
CA SER A 51 -8.23 30.60 6.57
C SER A 51 -8.96 31.15 5.33
N GLU A 52 -9.21 32.44 5.31
CA GLU A 52 -9.87 33.09 4.18
C GLU A 52 -9.06 32.94 2.87
N GLU A 53 -7.74 33.02 2.96
CA GLU A 53 -6.83 32.83 1.82
C GLU A 53 -6.85 31.40 1.29
N GLU A 54 -6.82 30.41 2.18
CA GLU A 54 -6.90 29.00 1.81
C GLU A 54 -8.26 28.67 1.17
N ARG A 55 -9.33 29.18 1.75
CA ARG A 55 -10.70 28.98 1.25
C ARG A 55 -10.89 29.50 -0.18
N LYS A 56 -10.25 30.63 -0.54
CA LYS A 56 -10.29 31.19 -1.90
C LYS A 56 -9.68 30.26 -2.95
N LEU A 57 -8.79 29.35 -2.55
CA LEU A 57 -8.18 28.38 -3.45
C LEU A 57 -9.08 27.16 -3.72
N ILE A 58 -10.06 26.87 -2.85
CA ILE A 58 -10.97 25.74 -3.07
C ILE A 58 -11.97 26.10 -4.18
N LYS A 59 -11.85 25.42 -5.31
CA LYS A 59 -12.68 25.70 -6.51
C LYS A 59 -13.85 24.75 -6.66
N GLY A 60 -13.85 23.65 -5.92
CA GLY A 60 -14.94 22.68 -5.97
C GLY A 60 -14.78 21.56 -4.97
N ILE A 61 -15.88 20.84 -4.76
CA ILE A 61 -15.95 19.67 -3.90
C ILE A 61 -16.31 18.47 -4.76
N ILE A 62 -15.64 17.34 -4.51
CA ILE A 62 -15.91 16.06 -5.14
C ILE A 62 -16.37 15.09 -4.06
N ILE A 63 -17.55 14.53 -4.23
CA ILE A 63 -18.07 13.48 -3.35
C ILE A 63 -17.64 12.14 -3.90
N ASN A 64 -16.90 11.37 -3.12
CA ASN A 64 -16.34 10.07 -3.52
C ASN A 64 -17.06 8.91 -2.83
N LYS A 65 -17.04 7.76 -3.46
CA LYS A 65 -17.63 6.49 -3.00
C LYS A 65 -19.15 6.53 -2.81
N PHE A 66 -19.86 7.24 -3.68
CA PHE A 66 -21.31 7.31 -3.62
C PHE A 66 -21.96 5.96 -3.97
N ARG A 67 -22.87 5.48 -3.13
CA ARG A 67 -23.62 4.24 -3.35
C ARG A 67 -25.06 4.56 -3.76
N GLY A 68 -25.54 3.86 -4.78
CA GLY A 68 -26.91 4.00 -5.27
C GLY A 68 -27.04 4.99 -6.42
N ASP A 69 -28.25 5.51 -6.60
CA ASP A 69 -28.58 6.43 -7.70
C ASP A 69 -28.06 7.84 -7.40
N ILE A 70 -27.13 8.32 -8.22
CA ILE A 70 -26.50 9.66 -8.07
C ILE A 70 -27.54 10.77 -8.14
N SER A 71 -28.67 10.58 -8.84
CA SER A 71 -29.72 11.61 -8.93
C SER A 71 -30.32 11.98 -7.58
N LEU A 72 -30.32 11.03 -6.62
CA LEU A 72 -30.80 11.26 -5.25
C LEU A 72 -29.92 12.24 -4.46
N PHE A 73 -28.71 12.51 -4.92
CA PHE A 73 -27.79 13.44 -4.27
C PHE A 73 -27.87 14.88 -4.81
N ASN A 74 -28.78 15.18 -5.72
CA ASN A 74 -28.92 16.51 -6.29
C ASN A 74 -29.26 17.57 -5.22
N GLU A 75 -30.13 17.24 -4.27
CA GLU A 75 -30.42 18.12 -3.12
C GLU A 75 -29.19 18.25 -2.21
N GLY A 76 -28.45 17.18 -1.98
CA GLY A 76 -27.20 17.20 -1.21
C GLY A 76 -26.14 18.13 -1.81
N ARG A 77 -26.03 18.20 -3.14
CA ARG A 77 -25.14 19.16 -3.83
C ARG A 77 -25.53 20.60 -3.49
N LYS A 78 -26.84 20.90 -3.52
CA LYS A 78 -27.36 22.23 -3.19
C LYS A 78 -27.08 22.58 -1.73
N ILE A 79 -27.37 21.67 -0.80
CA ILE A 79 -27.11 21.89 0.63
C ILE A 79 -25.63 22.19 0.89
N ILE A 80 -24.71 21.43 0.29
CA ILE A 80 -23.26 21.68 0.45
C ILE A 80 -22.90 23.06 -0.09
N HIS A 81 -23.42 23.43 -1.25
CA HIS A 81 -23.15 24.74 -1.83
C HIS A 81 -23.72 25.89 -0.93
N ASP A 82 -24.94 25.75 -0.43
CA ASP A 82 -25.57 26.76 0.43
C ASP A 82 -24.79 26.90 1.76
N LEU A 83 -24.23 25.83 2.30
CA LEU A 83 -23.45 25.87 3.54
C LEU A 83 -22.02 26.41 3.36
N THR A 84 -21.38 26.16 2.23
CA THR A 84 -19.95 26.44 2.05
C THR A 84 -19.64 27.55 1.05
N GLY A 85 -20.59 27.90 0.18
CA GLY A 85 -20.36 28.77 -0.97
C GLY A 85 -19.58 28.13 -2.11
N ILE A 86 -19.24 26.80 -2.00
CA ILE A 86 -18.39 26.09 -2.94
C ILE A 86 -19.21 25.02 -3.66
N PRO A 87 -19.16 24.96 -5.02
CA PRO A 87 -19.98 23.99 -5.76
C PRO A 87 -19.46 22.55 -5.61
N VAL A 88 -20.37 21.57 -5.58
CA VAL A 88 -20.06 20.16 -5.79
C VAL A 88 -19.91 19.91 -7.28
N VAL A 89 -18.69 19.78 -7.76
CA VAL A 89 -18.33 19.64 -9.17
C VAL A 89 -18.35 18.20 -9.65
N GLY A 90 -18.33 17.22 -8.76
CA GLY A 90 -18.36 15.81 -9.11
C GLY A 90 -18.93 14.93 -8.00
N VAL A 91 -19.59 13.84 -8.42
CA VAL A 91 -19.98 12.73 -7.54
C VAL A 91 -19.46 11.46 -8.20
N ILE A 92 -18.56 10.78 -7.53
CA ILE A 92 -17.91 9.57 -8.01
C ILE A 92 -18.60 8.36 -7.37
N PRO A 93 -19.14 7.44 -8.16
CA PRO A 93 -19.78 6.26 -7.63
C PRO A 93 -18.78 5.35 -6.92
N TYR A 94 -19.26 4.50 -6.03
CA TYR A 94 -18.48 3.46 -5.41
C TYR A 94 -18.16 2.38 -6.44
N PHE A 95 -16.88 2.22 -6.75
CA PHE A 95 -16.42 1.18 -7.66
C PHE A 95 -16.20 -0.13 -6.90
N LYS A 96 -16.86 -1.19 -7.32
CA LYS A 96 -16.71 -2.53 -6.72
C LYS A 96 -15.56 -3.33 -7.33
N ASP A 97 -15.24 -3.05 -8.59
CA ASP A 97 -14.35 -3.88 -9.41
C ASP A 97 -13.03 -3.16 -9.77
N ILE A 98 -12.76 -2.00 -9.18
CA ILE A 98 -11.47 -1.34 -9.31
C ILE A 98 -10.62 -1.70 -8.10
N TYR A 99 -9.52 -2.37 -8.38
CA TYR A 99 -8.46 -2.60 -7.43
C TYR A 99 -7.42 -1.48 -7.58
N ILE A 100 -7.27 -0.67 -6.55
CA ILE A 100 -6.17 0.29 -6.41
C ILE A 100 -5.18 -0.34 -5.45
N GLU A 101 -3.97 -0.58 -5.93
CA GLU A 101 -2.89 -1.10 -5.11
C GLU A 101 -2.55 -0.10 -4.01
N GLU A 102 -2.48 -0.57 -2.77
CA GLU A 102 -2.06 0.27 -1.64
C GLU A 102 -0.54 0.39 -1.66
N GLU A 103 -0.02 1.62 -1.62
CA GLU A 103 1.42 1.88 -1.60
C GLU A 103 2.08 1.61 -0.23
N ASP A 104 1.30 1.52 0.83
CA ASP A 104 1.81 1.43 2.20
C ASP A 104 1.89 -0.02 2.73
N SER A 105 2.94 -0.28 3.51
CA SER A 105 3.18 -1.54 4.24
C SER A 105 2.07 -1.95 5.23
N VAL A 106 1.12 -1.07 5.51
CA VAL A 106 -0.09 -1.34 6.31
C VAL A 106 -0.94 -2.46 5.69
N SER A 107 -0.80 -2.70 4.38
CA SER A 107 -1.50 -3.79 3.69
C SER A 107 -1.11 -5.20 4.19
N LEU A 108 0.03 -5.37 4.87
CA LEU A 108 0.47 -6.68 5.39
C LEU A 108 -0.37 -7.21 6.55
N GLU A 109 -0.98 -6.35 7.35
CA GLU A 109 -1.82 -6.77 8.49
C GLU A 109 -3.09 -7.52 8.04
N THR A 110 -3.52 -7.31 6.80
CA THR A 110 -4.69 -7.94 6.21
C THR A 110 -4.37 -9.15 5.34
N LYS A 111 -3.09 -9.47 5.12
CA LYS A 111 -2.64 -10.56 4.25
C LYS A 111 -2.67 -11.91 4.95
N ASN A 112 -2.86 -12.97 4.15
CA ASN A 112 -2.73 -14.34 4.65
C ASN A 112 -1.28 -14.59 5.09
N THR A 113 -1.10 -15.29 6.21
CA THR A 113 0.23 -15.62 6.76
C THR A 113 0.49 -17.12 6.86
N LYS A 114 -0.50 -17.95 6.50
CA LYS A 114 -0.45 -19.41 6.60
C LYS A 114 -0.95 -20.05 5.32
N ALA A 115 -0.47 -21.27 5.06
CA ALA A 115 -0.95 -22.12 3.98
C ALA A 115 -2.45 -22.41 4.12
N GLY A 116 -3.15 -22.52 2.98
CA GLY A 116 -4.55 -22.86 2.88
C GLY A 116 -4.77 -24.27 2.33
N SER A 117 -6.04 -24.68 2.24
CA SER A 117 -6.43 -25.98 1.64
C SER A 117 -7.11 -25.79 0.29
N GLY A 118 -6.98 -26.78 -0.60
CA GLY A 118 -7.72 -26.83 -1.86
C GLY A 118 -7.23 -25.92 -2.99
N LYS A 119 -6.10 -25.24 -2.80
CA LYS A 119 -5.46 -24.37 -3.79
C LYS A 119 -3.95 -24.60 -3.82
N ILE A 120 -3.27 -24.13 -4.88
CA ILE A 120 -1.81 -24.12 -4.95
C ILE A 120 -1.30 -23.08 -3.95
N ASN A 121 -0.53 -23.52 -2.96
CA ASN A 121 0.03 -22.69 -1.92
C ASN A 121 1.29 -21.97 -2.41
N VAL A 122 1.25 -20.64 -2.44
CA VAL A 122 2.38 -19.79 -2.84
C VAL A 122 2.87 -19.01 -1.62
N ALA A 123 3.99 -19.44 -1.06
CA ALA A 123 4.63 -18.73 0.05
C ALA A 123 5.52 -17.60 -0.48
N ILE A 124 5.22 -16.38 -0.11
CA ILE A 124 6.06 -15.21 -0.33
C ILE A 124 6.87 -14.98 0.93
N VAL A 125 8.19 -15.11 0.83
CA VAL A 125 9.08 -14.92 1.99
C VAL A 125 8.99 -13.48 2.49
N LEU A 126 8.56 -13.30 3.73
CA LEU A 126 8.41 -11.98 4.33
C LEU A 126 9.78 -11.45 4.78
N LEU A 127 10.41 -10.68 3.88
CA LEU A 127 11.67 -10.00 4.15
C LEU A 127 11.43 -8.73 4.97
N LYS A 128 12.40 -8.33 5.81
CA LYS A 128 12.29 -7.10 6.63
C LYS A 128 12.16 -5.83 5.78
N ARG A 129 12.80 -5.82 4.60
CA ARG A 129 12.80 -4.68 3.67
C ARG A 129 12.18 -5.05 2.33
N LEU A 130 11.16 -5.93 2.37
CA LEU A 130 10.40 -6.33 1.19
C LEU A 130 9.96 -5.10 0.40
N SER A 131 10.17 -5.13 -0.90
CA SER A 131 9.75 -4.09 -1.84
C SER A 131 8.69 -4.62 -2.80
N ASN A 132 7.87 -3.71 -3.32
CA ASN A 132 6.88 -4.00 -4.37
C ASN A 132 5.89 -5.13 -4.00
N PHE A 133 5.14 -4.94 -2.92
CA PHE A 133 4.05 -5.87 -2.53
C PHE A 133 3.04 -6.12 -3.65
N THR A 134 2.85 -5.13 -4.49
CA THR A 134 1.90 -5.12 -5.61
C THR A 134 2.23 -6.16 -6.69
N ASP A 135 3.49 -6.62 -6.78
CA ASP A 135 3.91 -7.67 -7.71
C ASP A 135 3.12 -8.98 -7.51
N PHE A 136 2.59 -9.21 -6.31
CA PHE A 136 1.87 -10.44 -5.95
C PHE A 136 0.36 -10.32 -6.01
N SER A 137 -0.19 -9.13 -6.25
CA SER A 137 -1.63 -8.86 -6.27
C SER A 137 -2.39 -9.72 -7.29
N THR A 138 -1.76 -10.08 -8.40
CA THR A 138 -2.35 -10.98 -9.40
C THR A 138 -2.49 -12.40 -8.86
N LEU A 139 -1.49 -12.91 -8.12
CA LEU A 139 -1.55 -14.24 -7.51
C LEU A 139 -2.59 -14.30 -6.39
N GLU A 140 -2.74 -13.23 -5.61
CA GLU A 140 -3.74 -13.16 -4.53
C GLU A 140 -5.18 -13.19 -5.03
N ARG A 141 -5.41 -12.69 -6.25
CA ARG A 141 -6.74 -12.61 -6.87
C ARG A 141 -7.11 -13.84 -7.69
N ASP A 142 -6.13 -14.62 -8.12
CA ASP A 142 -6.39 -15.81 -8.93
C ASP A 142 -6.86 -16.96 -8.04
N GLU A 143 -8.07 -17.45 -8.30
CA GLU A 143 -8.73 -18.49 -7.48
C GLU A 143 -7.97 -19.82 -7.42
N ARG A 144 -7.03 -20.06 -8.34
CA ARG A 144 -6.19 -21.26 -8.36
C ARG A 144 -5.13 -21.26 -7.28
N PHE A 145 -4.70 -20.06 -6.82
CA PHE A 145 -3.61 -19.88 -5.88
C PHE A 145 -4.12 -19.44 -4.51
N HIS A 146 -3.36 -19.81 -3.50
CA HIS A 146 -3.44 -19.25 -2.15
C HIS A 146 -2.10 -18.63 -1.81
N ALA A 147 -1.98 -17.32 -2.07
CA ALA A 147 -0.78 -16.55 -1.76
C ALA A 147 -0.81 -16.13 -0.28
N TYR A 148 0.32 -16.31 0.41
CA TYR A 148 0.50 -15.91 1.80
C TYR A 148 1.94 -15.46 2.07
N TYR A 149 2.09 -14.54 3.03
CA TYR A 149 3.37 -13.93 3.39
C TYR A 149 3.86 -14.53 4.69
N THR A 150 5.05 -15.08 4.70
CA THR A 150 5.52 -15.78 5.88
C THR A 150 7.03 -15.69 6.11
N ASN A 151 7.42 -15.63 7.38
CA ASN A 151 8.78 -15.84 7.88
C ASN A 151 8.82 -17.03 8.85
N ASN A 152 7.87 -17.96 8.73
CA ASN A 152 7.80 -19.18 9.54
C ASN A 152 8.29 -20.39 8.71
N VAL A 153 9.26 -21.10 9.26
CA VAL A 153 9.88 -22.29 8.63
C VAL A 153 8.85 -23.38 8.31
N GLU A 154 7.89 -23.61 9.21
CA GLU A 154 6.85 -24.63 9.00
C GLU A 154 5.91 -24.27 7.84
N GLU A 155 5.56 -22.99 7.72
CA GLU A 155 4.70 -22.51 6.65
C GLU A 155 5.42 -22.53 5.29
N ILE A 156 6.72 -22.24 5.25
CA ILE A 156 7.55 -22.46 4.03
C ILE A 156 7.50 -23.93 3.60
N GLY A 157 7.57 -24.86 4.55
CA GLY A 157 7.48 -26.30 4.28
C GLY A 157 6.15 -26.76 3.68
N LYS A 158 5.05 -26.01 3.84
CA LYS A 158 3.71 -26.34 3.31
C LYS A 158 3.47 -25.78 1.90
N ALA A 159 4.33 -24.90 1.39
CA ALA A 159 4.17 -24.28 0.08
C ALA A 159 4.40 -25.29 -1.06
N ASP A 160 3.68 -25.09 -2.16
CA ASP A 160 3.95 -25.73 -3.45
C ASP A 160 4.96 -24.88 -4.27
N ILE A 161 4.87 -23.56 -4.13
CA ILE A 161 5.75 -22.59 -4.76
C ILE A 161 6.25 -21.62 -3.69
N ILE A 162 7.53 -21.29 -3.71
CA ILE A 162 8.16 -20.34 -2.80
C ILE A 162 8.70 -19.18 -3.63
N ILE A 163 8.36 -17.96 -3.23
CA ILE A 163 8.86 -16.72 -3.87
C ILE A 163 9.78 -15.99 -2.91
N LEU A 164 11.01 -15.76 -3.34
CA LEU A 164 11.94 -14.82 -2.74
C LEU A 164 11.72 -13.45 -3.42
N PRO A 165 11.09 -12.49 -2.75
CA PRO A 165 10.70 -11.23 -3.37
C PRO A 165 11.87 -10.25 -3.51
N GLY A 166 11.58 -9.11 -4.14
CA GLY A 166 12.47 -7.95 -4.14
C GLY A 166 12.66 -7.36 -2.75
N THR A 167 13.81 -6.76 -2.53
CA THR A 167 14.16 -6.09 -1.27
C THR A 167 14.95 -4.81 -1.53
N LYS A 168 14.89 -3.89 -0.59
CA LYS A 168 15.69 -2.64 -0.60
C LYS A 168 17.12 -2.83 -0.06
N ASN A 169 17.45 -3.99 0.51
CA ASN A 169 18.79 -4.32 0.97
C ASN A 169 19.00 -5.83 0.96
N THR A 170 19.63 -6.33 -0.11
CA THR A 170 19.74 -7.74 -0.42
C THR A 170 20.62 -8.51 0.58
N ILE A 171 21.76 -7.94 0.93
CA ILE A 171 22.73 -8.57 1.85
C ILE A 171 22.15 -8.70 3.26
N SER A 172 21.54 -7.63 3.77
CA SER A 172 20.97 -7.62 5.11
C SER A 172 19.79 -8.59 5.23
N ASP A 173 18.92 -8.65 4.22
CA ASP A 173 17.79 -9.55 4.25
C ASP A 173 18.20 -11.01 4.04
N LEU A 174 19.19 -11.29 3.17
CA LEU A 174 19.75 -12.64 3.03
C LEU A 174 20.38 -13.13 4.34
N ARG A 175 21.15 -12.27 5.04
CA ARG A 175 21.68 -12.60 6.37
C ARG A 175 20.56 -12.94 7.34
N ASN A 176 19.50 -12.11 7.36
CA ASN A 176 18.38 -12.32 8.27
C ASN A 176 17.65 -13.65 8.02
N ILE A 177 17.38 -14.02 6.75
CA ILE A 177 16.71 -15.30 6.46
C ILE A 177 17.60 -16.50 6.72
N ARG A 178 18.93 -16.35 6.74
CA ARG A 178 19.86 -17.38 7.20
C ARG A 178 19.82 -17.55 8.72
N GLU A 179 19.88 -16.44 9.46
CA GLU A 179 19.88 -16.45 10.93
C GLU A 179 18.59 -17.03 11.52
N ASN A 180 17.45 -16.85 10.85
CA ASN A 180 16.15 -17.35 11.32
C ASN A 180 15.73 -18.71 10.72
N GLY A 181 16.59 -19.37 9.92
CA GLY A 181 16.35 -20.71 9.36
C GLY A 181 15.46 -20.76 8.13
N ILE A 182 15.01 -19.62 7.60
CA ILE A 182 14.18 -19.57 6.37
C ILE A 182 15.02 -19.99 5.15
N ALA A 183 16.29 -19.58 5.07
CA ALA A 183 17.18 -19.97 3.97
C ALA A 183 17.29 -21.49 3.85
N GLU A 184 17.53 -22.18 4.97
CA GLU A 184 17.61 -23.63 5.04
C GLU A 184 16.27 -24.30 4.68
N ALA A 185 15.15 -23.70 5.09
CA ALA A 185 13.81 -24.19 4.72
C ALA A 185 13.56 -24.09 3.22
N VAL A 186 13.93 -22.96 2.59
CA VAL A 186 13.83 -22.77 1.13
C VAL A 186 14.70 -23.77 0.37
N ILE A 187 15.98 -23.94 0.78
CA ILE A 187 16.91 -24.90 0.17
C ILE A 187 16.37 -26.33 0.29
N ARG A 188 15.85 -26.70 1.45
CA ARG A 188 15.24 -28.02 1.68
C ARG A 188 14.04 -28.25 0.77
N ALA A 189 13.12 -27.29 0.74
CA ALA A 189 11.93 -27.37 -0.11
C ALA A 189 12.29 -27.51 -1.59
N HIS A 190 13.34 -26.80 -2.07
CA HIS A 190 13.84 -26.97 -3.42
C HIS A 190 14.38 -28.38 -3.68
N LYS A 191 15.16 -28.95 -2.75
CA LYS A 191 15.66 -30.33 -2.85
C LYS A 191 14.54 -31.36 -2.85
N GLU A 192 13.41 -31.08 -2.22
CA GLU A 192 12.19 -31.89 -2.24
C GLU A 192 11.35 -31.70 -3.52
N GLY A 193 11.84 -30.91 -4.48
CA GLY A 193 11.22 -30.70 -5.79
C GLY A 193 10.21 -29.56 -5.88
N LYS A 194 10.06 -28.74 -4.83
CA LYS A 194 9.22 -27.56 -4.84
C LYS A 194 9.81 -26.46 -5.71
N LYS A 195 8.96 -25.61 -6.27
CA LYS A 195 9.40 -24.51 -7.14
C LYS A 195 9.83 -23.32 -6.28
N VAL A 196 11.04 -22.80 -6.57
CA VAL A 196 11.55 -21.56 -5.95
C VAL A 196 11.76 -20.53 -7.05
N ILE A 197 11.21 -19.34 -6.85
CA ILE A 197 11.26 -18.21 -7.77
C ILE A 197 11.89 -17.03 -7.05
N GLY A 198 12.93 -16.43 -7.62
CA GLY A 198 13.53 -15.20 -7.12
C GLY A 198 13.15 -14.00 -7.99
N ILE A 199 12.83 -12.88 -7.38
CA ILE A 199 12.49 -11.61 -8.04
C ILE A 199 13.47 -10.55 -7.57
N CYS A 200 14.15 -9.84 -8.49
CA CYS A 200 15.09 -8.76 -8.18
C CYS A 200 16.13 -9.19 -7.11
N GLY A 201 16.13 -8.59 -5.92
CA GLY A 201 16.99 -8.98 -4.80
C GLY A 201 16.85 -10.45 -4.41
N GLY A 202 15.64 -11.00 -4.44
CA GLY A 202 15.42 -12.44 -4.22
C GLY A 202 16.08 -13.33 -5.27
N TYR A 203 16.13 -12.90 -6.53
CA TYR A 203 16.88 -13.60 -7.57
C TYR A 203 18.40 -13.54 -7.31
N GLN A 204 18.91 -12.37 -6.88
CA GLN A 204 20.31 -12.22 -6.50
C GLN A 204 20.69 -13.15 -5.32
N MET A 205 19.79 -13.34 -4.35
CA MET A 205 19.99 -14.27 -3.22
C MET A 205 20.16 -15.71 -3.67
N MET A 206 19.61 -16.11 -4.82
CA MET A 206 19.74 -17.46 -5.37
C MET A 206 21.07 -17.70 -6.10
N GLY A 207 21.90 -16.68 -6.28
CA GLY A 207 23.22 -16.79 -6.86
C GLY A 207 24.22 -17.46 -5.91
N ALA A 208 25.41 -17.76 -6.40
CA ALA A 208 26.47 -18.38 -5.58
C ALA A 208 27.01 -17.42 -4.51
N ARG A 209 27.07 -16.12 -4.81
CA ARG A 209 27.60 -15.08 -3.93
C ARG A 209 27.06 -13.72 -4.31
N ILE A 210 26.86 -12.85 -3.33
CA ILE A 210 26.57 -11.43 -3.50
C ILE A 210 27.78 -10.65 -2.97
N GLU A 211 28.22 -9.66 -3.72
CA GLU A 211 29.36 -8.80 -3.38
C GLU A 211 28.94 -7.34 -3.32
N ASP A 212 29.38 -6.65 -2.30
CA ASP A 212 29.22 -5.19 -2.09
C ASP A 212 30.55 -4.60 -1.61
N PRO A 213 31.56 -4.54 -2.49
CA PRO A 213 32.92 -4.09 -2.11
C PRO A 213 32.93 -2.65 -1.60
N ASP A 214 32.00 -1.82 -2.06
CA ASP A 214 31.89 -0.41 -1.67
C ASP A 214 30.99 -0.19 -0.45
N GLN A 215 30.45 -1.27 0.13
CA GLN A 215 29.59 -1.23 1.33
C GLN A 215 28.38 -0.31 1.21
N ILE A 216 27.72 -0.31 0.06
CA ILE A 216 26.55 0.54 -0.24
C ILE A 216 25.32 0.06 0.54
N GLU A 217 25.15 -1.26 0.69
CA GLU A 217 24.02 -1.89 1.40
C GLU A 217 24.28 -2.14 2.90
N GLY A 218 25.50 -1.84 3.41
CA GLY A 218 25.83 -2.02 4.82
C GLY A 218 27.30 -2.29 5.08
N ASP A 219 27.60 -2.93 6.20
CA ASP A 219 28.97 -3.19 6.69
C ASP A 219 29.61 -4.48 6.15
N MET A 220 28.88 -5.28 5.38
CA MET A 220 29.36 -6.53 4.77
C MET A 220 29.76 -6.32 3.32
N THR A 221 30.97 -6.77 2.98
CA THR A 221 31.48 -6.69 1.60
C THR A 221 31.04 -7.86 0.72
N ALA A 222 30.61 -8.97 1.29
CA ALA A 222 30.09 -10.12 0.57
C ALA A 222 29.36 -11.10 1.47
N ILE A 223 28.45 -11.89 0.87
CA ILE A 223 27.74 -12.99 1.50
C ILE A 223 27.53 -14.13 0.51
N PRO A 224 27.66 -15.42 0.90
CA PRO A 224 27.24 -16.54 0.06
C PRO A 224 25.74 -16.45 -0.25
N GLY A 225 25.34 -16.82 -1.47
CA GLY A 225 23.92 -16.99 -1.83
C GLY A 225 23.29 -18.25 -1.25
N LEU A 226 22.06 -18.60 -1.67
CA LEU A 226 21.32 -19.79 -1.21
C LEU A 226 21.77 -21.06 -1.88
#